data_6a69216f33aa9290a2eb94c4445f7260
#
_entry.id   6a69216f33aa9290a2eb94c4445f7260
#
_cell.length_a   1.000
_cell.length_b   1.000
_cell.length_c   1.000
_cell.angle_alpha   90.00
_cell.angle_beta   90.00
_cell.angle_gamma   90.00
#
_symmetry.space_group_name_H-M   'P 1'
#
loop_
_entity.id
_entity.type
_entity.pdbx_description
1 polymer ?
#
loop_
_entity_poly.entity_id
_entity_poly.type
_entity_poly.pdbx_seq_one_letter_code
_entity_poly.pdbx_strand_id
1 'polypeptide(L)'
;QRQMCIRDRNWFYQITMSGKEVRTWLEYSASKVRANEDGTFSIQGGLTYYDVISGEGFSYEINAAAPSGHRIENMTYNGKAVQDTDTFTVVINNYRFNGGGNFIQYINEHGCNFVPNDESRVIYSTQYDMIQGEDKGQARNLLADYITEQGTIDPVITSEWKITNVPFENKFTDVTEEDWFHDVVLELAASGIVNGMTETTFEPQGTLTRAEFATMLYRV
;
A
#
# COMPACT_ATOMS: atom_id res chain seq x y z
N GLN A 1 -4.48 14.85 -20.84
CA GLN A 1 -4.21 13.65 -20.03
C GLN A 1 -5.47 12.96 -19.47
N ARG A 2 -6.56 13.68 -19.19
CA ARG A 2 -7.83 13.08 -18.70
C ARG A 2 -8.59 12.23 -19.73
N GLN A 3 -8.31 12.37 -21.01
CA GLN A 3 -9.00 11.61 -22.06
C GLN A 3 -8.41 10.20 -22.31
N MET A 4 -7.22 9.91 -21.83
CA MET A 4 -6.58 8.59 -22.04
C MET A 4 -7.22 7.48 -21.24
N CYS A 5 -7.65 7.73 -19.99
CA CYS A 5 -8.23 6.68 -19.14
C CYS A 5 -9.59 6.13 -19.60
N ILE A 6 -10.32 6.86 -20.48
CA ILE A 6 -11.63 6.43 -21.00
C ILE A 6 -11.53 5.89 -22.42
N ARG A 7 -10.48 6.25 -23.16
CA ARG A 7 -10.27 5.82 -24.56
C ARG A 7 -9.44 4.55 -24.67
N ASP A 8 -8.61 4.26 -23.69
CA ASP A 8 -7.75 3.09 -23.73
C ASP A 8 -8.55 1.84 -23.40
N ARG A 9 -8.29 0.76 -24.14
CA ARG A 9 -8.87 -0.55 -23.92
C ARG A 9 -8.31 -1.12 -22.62
N ASN A 10 -8.90 -0.74 -21.48
CA ASN A 10 -8.57 -1.32 -20.19
C ASN A 10 -9.35 -2.60 -19.97
N TRP A 11 -8.67 -3.61 -19.48
CA TRP A 11 -9.24 -4.87 -19.02
C TRP A 11 -8.69 -5.21 -17.64
N PHE A 12 -9.24 -6.23 -17.02
CA PHE A 12 -8.85 -6.66 -15.70
C PHE A 12 -8.15 -8.01 -15.73
N TYR A 13 -7.26 -8.18 -14.77
CA TYR A 13 -6.68 -9.45 -14.41
C TYR A 13 -7.09 -9.82 -12.98
N GLN A 14 -7.37 -11.10 -12.75
CA GLN A 14 -7.30 -11.69 -11.42
C GLN A 14 -5.90 -12.30 -11.27
N ILE A 15 -5.16 -11.84 -10.30
CA ILE A 15 -3.78 -12.27 -10.04
C ILE A 15 -3.60 -12.72 -8.60
N THR A 16 -2.58 -13.50 -8.36
CA THR A 16 -2.12 -13.82 -7.01
C THR A 16 -1.15 -12.77 -6.50
N MET A 17 -1.34 -12.31 -5.26
CA MET A 17 -0.41 -11.46 -4.53
C MET A 17 -0.22 -11.99 -3.11
N SER A 18 1.00 -11.88 -2.57
CA SER A 18 1.27 -12.18 -1.17
C SER A 18 0.78 -11.05 -0.25
N GLY A 19 0.59 -11.36 1.04
CA GLY A 19 0.24 -10.35 2.05
C GLY A 19 1.28 -9.24 2.15
N LYS A 20 2.56 -9.58 1.99
CA LYS A 20 3.65 -8.61 1.91
C LYS A 20 3.48 -7.66 0.71
N GLU A 21 3.20 -8.19 -0.48
CA GLU A 21 3.00 -7.38 -1.69
C GLU A 21 1.78 -6.45 -1.55
N VAL A 22 0.68 -6.96 -0.99
CA VAL A 22 -0.53 -6.17 -0.72
C VAL A 22 -0.25 -5.04 0.28
N ARG A 23 0.43 -5.33 1.39
CA ARG A 23 0.82 -4.33 2.40
C ARG A 23 1.71 -3.26 1.77
N THR A 24 2.74 -3.66 1.07
CA THR A 24 3.71 -2.73 0.47
C THR A 24 3.08 -1.89 -0.64
N TRP A 25 2.12 -2.44 -1.38
CA TRP A 25 1.30 -1.68 -2.34
C TRP A 25 0.53 -0.56 -1.65
N LEU A 26 -0.12 -0.88 -0.53
CA LEU A 26 -0.86 0.09 0.27
C LEU A 26 0.05 1.13 0.92
N GLU A 27 1.26 0.76 1.34
CA GLU A 27 2.27 1.71 1.85
C GLU A 27 2.66 2.75 0.79
N TYR A 28 2.78 2.35 -0.48
CA TYR A 28 3.01 3.32 -1.56
C TYR A 28 1.85 4.30 -1.70
N SER A 29 0.61 3.83 -1.61
CA SER A 29 -0.56 4.70 -1.61
C SER A 29 -0.57 5.62 -0.38
N ALA A 30 -0.29 5.07 0.79
CA ALA A 30 -0.20 5.79 2.05
C ALA A 30 0.93 6.83 2.08
N SER A 31 1.97 6.66 1.25
CA SER A 31 3.05 7.65 1.14
C SER A 31 2.58 9.04 0.69
N LYS A 32 1.39 9.14 0.12
CA LYS A 32 0.76 10.42 -0.28
C LYS A 32 0.02 11.13 0.87
N VAL A 33 -0.25 10.43 1.96
CA VAL A 33 -0.95 10.98 3.12
C VAL A 33 0.04 11.67 4.04
N ARG A 34 -0.31 12.82 4.60
CA ARG A 34 0.53 13.58 5.55
C ARG A 34 -0.33 14.04 6.72
N ALA A 35 0.19 13.86 7.93
CA ALA A 35 -0.35 14.49 9.11
C ALA A 35 -0.11 16.00 9.06
N ASN A 36 -1.05 16.78 9.57
CA ASN A 36 -0.94 18.20 9.76
C ASN A 36 -0.82 18.51 11.27
N GLU A 37 -0.19 19.65 11.61
CA GLU A 37 -0.01 20.09 13.00
C GLU A 37 -1.33 20.28 13.78
N ASP A 38 -2.42 20.54 13.07
CA ASP A 38 -3.76 20.74 13.67
C ASP A 38 -4.51 19.40 13.94
N GLY A 39 -3.85 18.27 13.79
CA GLY A 39 -4.44 16.95 13.98
C GLY A 39 -5.25 16.43 12.78
N THR A 40 -5.35 17.20 11.71
CA THR A 40 -5.94 16.74 10.45
C THR A 40 -4.91 16.04 9.55
N PHE A 41 -5.32 15.59 8.38
CA PHE A 41 -4.40 15.06 7.37
C PHE A 41 -4.64 15.71 6.01
N SER A 42 -3.62 15.67 5.16
CA SER A 42 -3.67 16.11 3.78
C SER A 42 -3.23 15.00 2.83
N ILE A 43 -3.67 15.04 1.58
CA ILE A 43 -3.32 14.06 0.56
C ILE A 43 -2.58 14.77 -0.57
N GLN A 44 -1.29 14.45 -0.72
CA GLN A 44 -0.43 15.05 -1.73
C GLN A 44 -0.63 14.36 -3.09
N GLY A 45 -0.87 15.17 -4.14
CA GLY A 45 -1.05 14.65 -5.50
C GLY A 45 -2.34 13.87 -5.75
N GLY A 46 -3.22 13.80 -4.75
CA GLY A 46 -4.48 13.06 -4.79
C GLY A 46 -4.30 11.55 -4.60
N LEU A 47 -5.21 10.97 -3.82
CA LEU A 47 -5.38 9.51 -3.70
C LEU A 47 -6.63 9.14 -4.49
N THR A 48 -6.49 8.25 -5.44
CA THR A 48 -7.63 7.82 -6.27
C THR A 48 -8.10 6.44 -5.82
N TYR A 49 -9.36 6.11 -6.09
CA TYR A 49 -9.96 4.83 -5.69
C TYR A 49 -9.20 3.60 -6.21
N TYR A 50 -8.48 3.71 -7.33
CA TYR A 50 -7.66 2.64 -7.88
C TYR A 50 -6.24 2.57 -7.29
N ASP A 51 -5.89 3.47 -6.39
CA ASP A 51 -4.62 3.42 -5.68
C ASP A 51 -4.73 2.62 -4.38
N VAL A 52 -5.94 2.45 -3.87
CA VAL A 52 -6.23 1.66 -2.67
C VAL A 52 -6.77 0.28 -3.01
N ILE A 53 -6.58 -0.68 -2.13
CA ILE A 53 -7.15 -2.02 -2.26
C ILE A 53 -8.39 -2.07 -1.36
N SER A 54 -9.50 -2.52 -1.93
CA SER A 54 -10.77 -2.71 -1.23
C SER A 54 -11.33 -4.08 -1.56
N GLY A 55 -12.05 -4.68 -0.63
CA GLY A 55 -12.70 -5.96 -0.81
C GLY A 55 -13.52 -6.32 0.42
N GLU A 56 -14.52 -7.17 0.24
CA GLU A 56 -15.34 -7.66 1.34
C GLU A 56 -14.47 -8.41 2.36
N GLY A 57 -14.62 -8.06 3.64
CA GLY A 57 -13.85 -8.62 4.74
C GLY A 57 -12.40 -8.14 4.83
N PHE A 58 -11.94 -7.25 3.94
CA PHE A 58 -10.60 -6.70 3.98
C PHE A 58 -10.60 -5.30 4.60
N SER A 59 -9.88 -5.12 5.69
CA SER A 59 -9.82 -3.84 6.40
C SER A 59 -8.39 -3.46 6.78
N TYR A 60 -8.14 -2.15 6.89
CA TYR A 60 -6.86 -1.58 7.34
C TYR A 60 -7.03 -0.11 7.73
N GLU A 61 -6.02 0.42 8.39
CA GLU A 61 -5.93 1.84 8.73
C GLU A 61 -4.68 2.44 8.05
N ILE A 62 -4.81 3.68 7.58
CA ILE A 62 -3.69 4.48 7.09
C ILE A 62 -3.38 5.51 8.17
N ASN A 63 -2.36 5.31 8.97
CA ASN A 63 -1.93 6.27 9.99
C ASN A 63 -1.08 7.38 9.35
N ALA A 64 -1.65 8.58 9.22
CA ALA A 64 -0.99 9.72 8.61
C ALA A 64 0.25 10.20 9.40
N ALA A 65 0.27 10.00 10.71
CA ALA A 65 1.36 10.39 11.59
C ALA A 65 2.50 9.37 11.64
N ALA A 66 2.26 8.13 11.21
CA ALA A 66 3.29 7.12 11.17
C ALA A 66 4.36 7.43 10.08
N PRO A 67 5.60 6.98 10.27
CA PRO A 67 6.66 7.10 9.27
C PRO A 67 6.27 6.47 7.94
N SER A 68 6.86 6.96 6.84
CA SER A 68 6.65 6.38 5.51
C SER A 68 7.08 4.91 5.47
N GLY A 69 6.26 4.05 4.87
CA GLY A 69 6.50 2.60 4.87
C GLY A 69 5.96 1.85 6.10
N HIS A 70 5.40 2.56 7.08
CA HIS A 70 4.81 2.01 8.31
C HIS A 70 3.44 2.60 8.63
N ARG A 71 2.73 3.07 7.60
CA ARG A 71 1.43 3.73 7.75
C ARG A 71 0.25 2.77 7.71
N ILE A 72 0.45 1.57 7.19
CA ILE A 72 -0.61 0.56 7.11
C ILE A 72 -0.63 -0.24 8.40
N GLU A 73 -1.65 0.05 9.20
CA GLU A 73 -1.89 -0.58 10.51
C GLU A 73 -3.16 -1.43 10.48
N ASN A 74 -3.29 -2.35 11.42
CA ASN A 74 -4.49 -3.16 11.66
C ASN A 74 -5.03 -3.86 10.39
N MET A 75 -4.14 -4.26 9.47
CA MET A 75 -4.55 -4.93 8.23
C MET A 75 -5.08 -6.33 8.54
N THR A 76 -6.38 -6.54 8.27
CA THR A 76 -7.05 -7.82 8.52
C THR A 76 -7.84 -8.28 7.30
N TYR A 77 -8.05 -9.60 7.21
CA TYR A 77 -8.95 -10.21 6.27
C TYR A 77 -9.87 -11.20 7.00
N ASN A 78 -11.18 -11.00 6.88
CA ASN A 78 -12.21 -11.75 7.63
C ASN A 78 -11.92 -11.78 9.14
N GLY A 79 -11.48 -10.64 9.70
CA GLY A 79 -11.19 -10.46 11.12
C GLY A 79 -9.87 -11.09 11.60
N LYS A 80 -9.05 -11.64 10.70
CA LYS A 80 -7.72 -12.20 11.03
C LYS A 80 -6.63 -11.27 10.52
N ALA A 81 -5.59 -11.05 11.34
CA ALA A 81 -4.44 -10.25 10.94
C ALA A 81 -3.75 -10.88 9.71
N VAL A 82 -3.52 -10.05 8.71
CA VAL A 82 -2.84 -10.46 7.47
C VAL A 82 -1.36 -10.69 7.73
N GLN A 83 -0.88 -11.87 7.34
CA GLN A 83 0.52 -12.23 7.39
C GLN A 83 1.18 -12.00 6.03
N ASP A 84 2.48 -11.73 6.01
CA ASP A 84 3.25 -11.50 4.79
C ASP A 84 3.20 -12.69 3.81
N THR A 85 3.03 -13.91 4.36
CA THR A 85 2.95 -15.16 3.59
C THR A 85 1.55 -15.52 3.12
N ASP A 86 0.51 -14.79 3.55
CA ASP A 86 -0.85 -15.02 3.08
C ASP A 86 -0.93 -14.79 1.56
N THR A 87 -1.86 -15.47 0.91
CA THR A 87 -2.07 -15.33 -0.53
C THR A 87 -3.46 -14.79 -0.80
N PHE A 88 -3.52 -13.74 -1.60
CA PHE A 88 -4.75 -13.08 -2.03
C PHE A 88 -4.97 -13.21 -3.53
N THR A 89 -6.22 -13.30 -3.93
CA THR A 89 -6.65 -13.06 -5.30
C THR A 89 -7.05 -11.60 -5.41
N VAL A 90 -6.32 -10.85 -6.22
CA VAL A 90 -6.50 -9.41 -6.41
C VAL A 90 -6.93 -9.13 -7.84
N VAL A 91 -7.95 -8.27 -8.00
CA VAL A 91 -8.33 -7.75 -9.32
C VAL A 91 -7.56 -6.47 -9.59
N ILE A 92 -6.86 -6.43 -10.71
CA ILE A 92 -6.01 -5.32 -11.13
C ILE A 92 -6.25 -4.99 -12.59
N ASN A 93 -6.15 -3.71 -12.97
CA ASN A 93 -6.24 -3.34 -14.38
C ASN A 93 -4.89 -3.60 -15.10
N ASN A 94 -4.97 -3.73 -16.43
CA ASN A 94 -3.79 -3.95 -17.27
C ASN A 94 -2.71 -2.86 -17.09
N TYR A 95 -3.08 -1.61 -16.89
CA TYR A 95 -2.13 -0.51 -16.70
C TYR A 95 -1.26 -0.73 -15.45
N ARG A 96 -1.87 -1.06 -14.31
CA ARG A 96 -1.14 -1.34 -13.08
C ARG A 96 -0.34 -2.63 -13.16
N PHE A 97 -0.90 -3.67 -13.75
CA PHE A 97 -0.21 -4.94 -13.93
C PHE A 97 1.02 -4.82 -14.83
N ASN A 98 0.98 -3.91 -15.81
CA ASN A 98 2.13 -3.56 -16.67
C ASN A 98 3.20 -2.68 -15.99
N GLY A 99 3.04 -2.35 -14.71
CA GLY A 99 3.98 -1.49 -13.97
C GLY A 99 3.63 0.00 -13.98
N GLY A 100 2.48 0.37 -14.54
CA GLY A 100 2.06 1.77 -14.57
C GLY A 100 1.86 2.37 -13.18
N GLY A 101 2.34 3.61 -12.99
CA GLY A 101 2.22 4.37 -11.74
C GLY A 101 3.19 3.98 -10.65
N ASN A 102 4.27 3.26 -10.98
CA ASN A 102 5.41 2.93 -10.11
C ASN A 102 5.11 2.00 -8.91
N PHE A 103 3.91 1.41 -8.82
CA PHE A 103 3.58 0.51 -7.71
C PHE A 103 4.48 -0.72 -7.67
N ILE A 104 4.66 -1.39 -8.82
CA ILE A 104 5.52 -2.58 -8.90
C ILE A 104 6.97 -2.22 -8.61
N GLN A 105 7.44 -1.05 -9.08
CA GLN A 105 8.77 -0.56 -8.75
C GLN A 105 8.92 -0.41 -7.24
N TYR A 106 7.99 0.30 -6.58
CA TYR A 106 8.03 0.54 -5.15
C TYR A 106 8.05 -0.76 -4.34
N ILE A 107 7.15 -1.72 -4.63
CA ILE A 107 7.11 -2.97 -3.88
C ILE A 107 8.38 -3.80 -4.03
N ASN A 108 9.04 -3.72 -5.19
CA ASN A 108 10.32 -4.39 -5.43
C ASN A 108 11.47 -3.73 -4.69
N GLU A 109 11.50 -2.40 -4.61
CA GLU A 109 12.47 -1.64 -3.80
C GLU A 109 12.32 -1.96 -2.30
N HIS A 110 11.15 -2.47 -1.87
CA HIS A 110 10.86 -2.89 -0.50
C HIS A 110 10.87 -4.41 -0.30
N GLY A 111 11.68 -5.11 -1.11
CA GLY A 111 12.00 -6.52 -0.91
C GLY A 111 10.91 -7.50 -1.36
N CYS A 112 10.05 -7.10 -2.31
CA CYS A 112 9.22 -8.01 -3.07
C CYS A 112 9.91 -8.37 -4.40
N ASN A 113 9.36 -9.36 -5.10
CA ASN A 113 9.84 -9.75 -6.43
C ASN A 113 8.63 -9.90 -7.36
N PHE A 114 8.04 -8.77 -7.72
CA PHE A 114 6.89 -8.74 -8.61
C PHE A 114 7.34 -8.37 -10.02
N VAL A 115 7.17 -9.28 -10.97
CA VAL A 115 7.49 -9.03 -12.38
C VAL A 115 6.25 -8.46 -13.08
N PRO A 116 6.38 -7.30 -13.79
CA PRO A 116 5.28 -6.79 -14.61
C PRO A 116 4.84 -7.82 -15.66
N ASN A 117 3.55 -7.94 -15.86
CA ASN A 117 2.95 -8.90 -16.82
C ASN A 117 3.32 -10.36 -16.58
N ASP A 118 3.60 -10.75 -15.36
CA ASP A 118 3.89 -12.14 -15.02
C ASP A 118 2.64 -13.01 -15.19
N GLU A 119 2.53 -13.68 -16.33
CA GLU A 119 1.41 -14.55 -16.63
C GLU A 119 1.27 -15.72 -15.65
N SER A 120 2.33 -16.12 -14.96
CA SER A 120 2.28 -17.19 -13.95
C SER A 120 1.42 -16.82 -12.74
N ARG A 121 1.19 -15.52 -12.50
CA ARG A 121 0.31 -15.00 -11.45
C ARG A 121 -1.15 -14.88 -11.88
N VAL A 122 -1.43 -14.96 -13.19
CA VAL A 122 -2.75 -14.71 -13.72
C VAL A 122 -3.65 -15.93 -13.55
N ILE A 123 -4.73 -15.74 -12.80
CA ILE A 123 -5.80 -16.73 -12.63
C ILE A 123 -6.82 -16.59 -13.77
N TYR A 124 -7.19 -15.35 -14.10
CA TYR A 124 -8.14 -15.02 -15.12
C TYR A 124 -7.86 -13.63 -15.71
N SER A 125 -8.22 -13.42 -16.97
CA SER A 125 -8.15 -12.12 -17.63
C SER A 125 -9.40 -11.87 -18.46
N THR A 126 -10.03 -10.71 -18.28
CA THR A 126 -11.15 -10.28 -19.13
C THR A 126 -10.71 -9.95 -20.56
N GLN A 127 -9.39 -9.90 -20.83
CA GLN A 127 -8.85 -9.78 -22.18
C GLN A 127 -9.23 -10.96 -23.07
N TYR A 128 -9.43 -12.14 -22.49
CA TYR A 128 -9.82 -13.33 -23.25
C TYR A 128 -11.16 -13.13 -23.98
N ASP A 129 -12.08 -12.39 -23.38
CA ASP A 129 -13.39 -12.10 -23.98
C ASP A 129 -13.28 -11.08 -25.13
N MET A 130 -12.19 -10.29 -25.17
CA MET A 130 -11.93 -9.31 -26.24
C MET A 130 -11.35 -9.94 -27.50
N ILE A 131 -10.63 -11.06 -27.40
CA ILE A 131 -9.97 -11.75 -28.54
C ILE A 131 -10.98 -12.32 -29.48
N GLN A 132 -12.20 -12.62 -29.04
CA GLN A 132 -13.30 -13.17 -29.86
C GLN A 132 -14.07 -12.09 -30.62
N GLY A 133 -13.58 -10.86 -30.70
CA GLY A 133 -14.21 -9.77 -31.45
C GLY A 133 -15.37 -9.10 -30.71
N GLU A 134 -15.65 -9.49 -29.48
CA GLU A 134 -16.65 -8.88 -28.63
C GLU A 134 -15.90 -7.98 -27.60
N ASP A 135 -16.17 -6.68 -27.65
CA ASP A 135 -15.58 -5.71 -26.67
C ASP A 135 -16.07 -5.94 -25.21
N LYS A 136 -16.66 -7.09 -24.92
CA LYS A 136 -17.26 -7.42 -23.61
C LYS A 136 -16.28 -7.40 -22.46
N GLY A 137 -15.03 -7.80 -22.69
CA GLY A 137 -13.99 -7.82 -21.67
C GLY A 137 -13.40 -6.46 -21.29
N GLN A 138 -13.79 -5.39 -21.98
CA GLN A 138 -13.34 -4.05 -21.63
C GLN A 138 -13.98 -3.57 -20.32
N ALA A 139 -13.18 -2.97 -19.42
CA ALA A 139 -13.63 -2.47 -18.13
C ALA A 139 -14.87 -1.58 -18.21
N ARG A 140 -14.95 -0.71 -19.24
CA ARG A 140 -16.11 0.17 -19.48
C ARG A 140 -17.38 -0.58 -19.81
N ASN A 141 -17.28 -1.68 -20.57
CA ASN A 141 -18.42 -2.47 -21.00
C ASN A 141 -18.92 -3.34 -19.84
N LEU A 142 -17.99 -3.94 -19.08
CA LEU A 142 -18.32 -4.66 -17.84
C LEU A 142 -19.07 -3.76 -16.85
N LEU A 143 -18.62 -2.51 -16.69
CA LEU A 143 -19.31 -1.53 -15.85
C LEU A 143 -20.70 -1.17 -16.41
N ALA A 144 -20.82 -0.96 -17.73
CA ALA A 144 -22.10 -0.66 -18.37
C ALA A 144 -23.10 -1.81 -18.23
N ASP A 145 -22.64 -3.05 -18.42
CA ASP A 145 -23.45 -4.25 -18.25
C ASP A 145 -23.92 -4.39 -16.81
N TYR A 146 -23.02 -4.19 -15.82
CA TYR A 146 -23.37 -4.21 -14.42
C TYR A 146 -24.43 -3.14 -14.06
N ILE A 147 -24.24 -1.90 -14.53
CA ILE A 147 -25.23 -0.82 -14.29
C ILE A 147 -26.59 -1.17 -14.91
N THR A 148 -26.57 -1.77 -16.11
CA THR A 148 -27.79 -2.17 -16.80
C THR A 148 -28.52 -3.29 -16.06
N GLU A 149 -27.78 -4.25 -15.53
CA GLU A 149 -28.33 -5.37 -14.74
C GLU A 149 -28.91 -4.91 -13.41
N GLN A 150 -28.22 -3.99 -12.72
CA GLN A 150 -28.70 -3.45 -11.42
C GLN A 150 -29.87 -2.46 -11.60
N GLY A 151 -30.01 -1.82 -12.75
CA GLY A 151 -31.01 -0.80 -13.05
C GLY A 151 -30.72 0.53 -12.35
N THR A 152 -30.85 0.59 -11.04
CA THR A 152 -30.48 1.77 -10.26
C THR A 152 -29.27 1.44 -9.39
N ILE A 153 -28.24 2.24 -9.48
CA ILE A 153 -27.06 2.14 -8.62
C ILE A 153 -27.29 3.04 -7.42
N ASP A 154 -27.37 2.44 -6.24
CA ASP A 154 -27.40 3.13 -4.94
C ASP A 154 -26.12 2.75 -4.18
N PRO A 155 -25.03 3.51 -4.35
CA PRO A 155 -23.72 3.14 -3.79
C PRO A 155 -23.75 3.35 -2.27
N VAL A 156 -23.56 2.26 -1.54
CA VAL A 156 -23.31 2.28 -0.11
C VAL A 156 -21.81 2.33 0.14
N ILE A 157 -21.39 3.27 0.99
CA ILE A 157 -19.98 3.30 1.43
C ILE A 157 -19.75 2.11 2.36
N THR A 158 -19.10 1.10 1.86
CA THR A 158 -18.62 -0.05 2.63
C THR A 158 -17.12 0.07 2.91
N SER A 159 -16.68 1.29 3.23
CA SER A 159 -15.24 1.50 3.44
C SER A 159 -14.79 0.73 4.70
N GLU A 160 -14.06 -0.33 4.46
CA GLU A 160 -13.41 -1.12 5.49
C GLU A 160 -11.99 -0.60 5.77
N TRP A 161 -11.64 0.56 5.25
CA TRP A 161 -10.41 1.27 5.55
C TRP A 161 -10.68 2.72 5.91
N LYS A 162 -9.79 3.30 6.71
CA LYS A 162 -9.87 4.70 7.13
C LYS A 162 -8.48 5.31 7.25
N ILE A 163 -8.43 6.65 7.21
CA ILE A 163 -7.21 7.39 7.53
C ILE A 163 -7.33 7.81 9.00
N THR A 164 -6.28 7.55 9.76
CA THR A 164 -6.12 7.97 11.16
C THR A 164 -4.95 8.94 11.26
N ASN A 165 -4.89 9.67 12.35
CA ASN A 165 -3.77 10.56 12.69
C ASN A 165 -3.40 10.31 14.16
N VAL A 166 -3.00 9.08 14.45
CA VAL A 166 -2.56 8.68 15.79
C VAL A 166 -1.05 8.95 15.87
N PRO A 167 -0.59 9.80 16.80
CA PRO A 167 0.82 10.06 16.94
C PRO A 167 1.60 8.75 17.11
N PHE A 168 2.70 8.63 16.37
CA PHE A 168 3.60 7.49 16.51
C PHE A 168 4.28 7.61 17.86
N GLU A 169 4.10 6.63 18.74
CA GLU A 169 4.70 6.67 20.08
C GLU A 169 6.22 6.60 19.99
N ASN A 170 6.86 7.72 20.31
CA ASN A 170 8.29 7.73 20.55
C ASN A 170 8.59 7.05 21.89
N LYS A 171 9.16 5.86 21.85
CA LYS A 171 9.56 5.13 23.05
C LYS A 171 10.86 5.64 23.69
N PHE A 172 11.63 6.46 22.97
CA PHE A 172 12.92 6.94 23.42
C PHE A 172 12.78 8.27 24.15
N THR A 173 13.19 8.29 25.42
CA THR A 173 13.10 9.47 26.28
C THR A 173 14.20 10.50 25.98
N ASP A 174 15.23 10.12 25.27
CA ASP A 174 16.41 10.90 24.89
C ASP A 174 16.41 11.29 23.38
N VAL A 175 15.29 11.12 22.70
CA VAL A 175 15.03 11.60 21.34
C VAL A 175 13.77 12.46 21.40
N THR A 176 13.91 13.76 21.19
CA THR A 176 12.81 14.72 21.30
C THR A 176 12.43 15.28 19.93
N GLU A 177 11.23 15.85 19.79
CA GLU A 177 10.77 16.47 18.54
C GLU A 177 11.67 17.63 18.07
N GLU A 178 12.47 18.21 18.97
CA GLU A 178 13.41 19.29 18.65
C GLU A 178 14.72 18.77 18.03
N ASP A 179 14.98 17.46 18.10
CA ASP A 179 16.19 16.85 17.56
C ASP A 179 16.10 16.70 16.04
N TRP A 180 17.12 17.16 15.31
CA TRP A 180 17.15 17.05 13.84
C TRP A 180 17.12 15.62 13.32
N PHE A 181 17.45 14.63 14.15
CA PHE A 181 17.44 13.21 13.83
C PHE A 181 16.17 12.49 14.32
N HIS A 182 15.24 13.17 14.97
CA HIS A 182 14.03 12.59 15.56
C HIS A 182 13.29 11.67 14.58
N ASP A 183 12.83 12.22 13.45
CA ASP A 183 12.02 11.46 12.49
C ASP A 183 12.78 10.27 11.89
N VAL A 184 14.08 10.45 11.64
CA VAL A 184 14.95 9.39 11.11
C VAL A 184 15.10 8.25 12.10
N VAL A 185 15.30 8.57 13.38
CA VAL A 185 15.42 7.55 14.43
C VAL A 185 14.11 6.79 14.61
N LEU A 186 12.98 7.49 14.63
CA LEU A 186 11.68 6.84 14.74
C LEU A 186 11.37 5.94 13.53
N GLU A 187 11.70 6.38 12.33
CA GLU A 187 11.54 5.59 11.10
C GLU A 187 12.41 4.32 11.14
N LEU A 188 13.67 4.44 11.50
CA LEU A 188 14.59 3.32 11.62
C LEU A 188 14.20 2.37 12.77
N ALA A 189 13.65 2.89 13.86
CA ALA A 189 13.16 2.08 14.97
C ALA A 189 11.86 1.34 14.60
N ALA A 190 10.95 2.01 13.89
CA ALA A 190 9.71 1.41 13.39
C ALA A 190 10.00 0.27 12.40
N SER A 191 11.02 0.45 11.54
CA SER A 191 11.46 -0.59 10.60
C SER A 191 12.27 -1.72 11.24
N GLY A 192 12.57 -1.61 12.54
CA GLY A 192 13.39 -2.61 13.25
C GLY A 192 14.88 -2.60 12.87
N ILE A 193 15.32 -1.60 12.11
CA ILE A 193 16.74 -1.42 11.74
C ILE A 193 17.55 -1.04 12.97
N VAL A 194 17.00 -0.15 13.82
CA VAL A 194 17.59 0.22 15.11
C VAL A 194 16.63 -0.13 16.26
N ASN A 195 17.16 -0.51 17.41
CA ASN A 195 16.36 -0.89 18.58
C ASN A 195 16.56 0.02 19.80
N GLY A 196 17.48 0.97 19.73
CA GLY A 196 17.98 1.71 20.88
C GLY A 196 18.97 0.91 21.71
N MET A 197 19.61 1.57 22.69
CA MET A 197 20.53 0.93 23.63
C MET A 197 19.78 0.23 24.77
N THR A 198 18.60 0.76 25.13
CA THR A 198 17.63 0.13 26.04
C THR A 198 16.24 0.18 25.43
N GLU A 199 15.23 -0.31 26.13
CA GLU A 199 13.84 -0.22 25.70
C GLU A 199 13.36 1.22 25.52
N THR A 200 13.92 2.16 26.28
CA THR A 200 13.48 3.56 26.35
C THR A 200 14.56 4.59 26.06
N THR A 201 15.77 4.19 25.70
CA THR A 201 16.87 5.11 25.35
C THR A 201 17.50 4.71 24.04
N PHE A 202 17.78 5.71 23.20
CA PHE A 202 18.46 5.54 21.92
C PHE A 202 19.96 5.77 22.01
N GLU A 203 20.39 6.73 22.87
CA GLU A 203 21.76 7.23 23.05
C GLU A 203 22.34 7.85 21.76
N PRO A 204 21.73 8.92 21.22
CA PRO A 204 22.10 9.49 19.92
C PRO A 204 23.53 10.03 19.85
N GLN A 205 24.16 10.30 20.99
CA GLN A 205 25.55 10.74 21.12
C GLN A 205 26.51 9.58 21.43
N GLY A 206 26.00 8.35 21.52
CA GLY A 206 26.79 7.16 21.77
C GLY A 206 27.71 6.80 20.60
N THR A 207 28.69 5.95 20.88
CA THR A 207 29.58 5.43 19.84
C THR A 207 29.04 4.15 19.23
N LEU A 208 28.91 4.12 17.90
CA LEU A 208 28.51 2.94 17.16
C LEU A 208 29.71 2.01 16.94
N THR A 209 29.58 0.75 17.31
CA THR A 209 30.61 -0.26 17.01
C THR A 209 30.48 -0.73 15.55
N ARG A 210 31.56 -1.31 15.00
CA ARG A 210 31.54 -1.90 13.65
C ARG A 210 30.52 -3.06 13.54
N ALA A 211 30.30 -3.80 14.61
CA ALA A 211 29.34 -4.91 14.64
C ALA A 211 27.90 -4.40 14.59
N GLU A 212 27.58 -3.36 15.36
CA GLU A 212 26.25 -2.71 15.34
C GLU A 212 25.95 -2.12 13.97
N PHE A 213 26.92 -1.39 13.39
CA PHE A 213 26.76 -0.86 12.04
C PHE A 213 26.51 -1.96 10.99
N ALA A 214 27.29 -3.06 11.04
CA ALA A 214 27.09 -4.20 10.14
C ALA A 214 25.71 -4.86 10.35
N THR A 215 25.22 -4.92 11.59
CA THR A 215 23.89 -5.45 11.92
C THR A 215 22.78 -4.57 11.36
N MET A 216 22.92 -3.25 11.44
CA MET A 216 21.98 -2.30 10.83
C MET A 216 21.94 -2.44 9.31
N LEU A 217 23.10 -2.52 8.66
CA LEU A 217 23.19 -2.75 7.21
C LEU A 217 22.56 -4.08 6.77
N TYR A 218 22.61 -5.10 7.60
CA TYR A 218 21.97 -6.40 7.30
C TYR A 218 20.45 -6.36 7.41
N ARG A 219 19.90 -5.44 8.18
CA ARG A 219 18.44 -5.26 8.40
C ARG A 219 17.79 -4.34 7.38
N VAL A 220 18.57 -3.58 6.60
CA VAL A 220 18.10 -2.77 5.47
C VAL A 220 17.80 -3.68 4.27
#